data_25f7b4336d6234a6bfd617f8311a9d90
#
_entry.id   25f7b4336d6234a6bfd617f8311a9d90
#
_cell.length_a   1.000
_cell.length_b   1.000
_cell.length_c   1.000
_cell.angle_alpha   90.00
_cell.angle_beta   90.00
_cell.angle_gamma   90.00
#
_symmetry.space_group_name_H-M   'P 1'
#
loop_
_entity.id
_entity.type
_entity.pdbx_description
1 polymer ?
#
loop_
_entity_poly.entity_id
_entity_poly.type
_entity_poly.pdbx_seq_one_letter_code
_entity_poly.pdbx_strand_id
1 'polypeptide(L)'
;VGDSGQQKLKSSSLLVVGAGGLGCAILPYLAASGIGRIGIIDGDRIEESNLHRQVLYGAEQIGLFKAKEAADSIFKNNSDVEILVFEEFLTQKNANQIFSDFDLILDATDNLFIRYVINDTCVKLNKPFVYGSIHQFQGQVSVFNYQGGPSYRDIFPEENQSAPN
;
A
#
# COMPACT_ATOMS: atom_id res chain seq x y z
N VAL A 1 16.91 16.21 1.83
CA VAL A 1 16.47 16.33 0.41
C VAL A 1 16.47 17.77 -0.07
N GLY A 2 16.62 18.75 0.85
CA GLY A 2 16.55 20.19 0.57
C GLY A 2 15.15 20.65 0.12
N ASP A 3 15.02 21.96 -0.13
CA ASP A 3 13.70 22.56 -0.45
C ASP A 3 13.08 21.98 -1.74
N SER A 4 13.89 21.77 -2.77
CA SER A 4 13.44 21.18 -4.03
C SER A 4 12.93 19.75 -3.86
N GLY A 5 13.60 18.93 -3.05
CA GLY A 5 13.16 17.58 -2.73
C GLY A 5 11.88 17.59 -1.88
N GLN A 6 11.76 18.50 -0.92
CA GLN A 6 10.56 18.64 -0.11
C GLN A 6 9.35 19.08 -0.94
N GLN A 7 9.54 19.96 -1.91
CA GLN A 7 8.48 20.36 -2.84
C GLN A 7 8.02 19.16 -3.70
N LYS A 8 8.94 18.30 -4.15
CA LYS A 8 8.58 17.07 -4.87
C LYS A 8 7.75 16.13 -4.01
N LEU A 9 8.12 15.91 -2.75
CA LEU A 9 7.34 15.11 -1.82
C LEU A 9 5.94 15.69 -1.63
N LYS A 10 5.84 16.99 -1.39
CA LYS A 10 4.56 17.68 -1.19
C LYS A 10 3.64 17.62 -2.43
N SER A 11 4.19 17.56 -3.63
CA SER A 11 3.42 17.42 -4.87
C SER A 11 3.13 15.99 -5.28
N SER A 12 3.67 15.00 -4.56
CA SER A 12 3.50 13.57 -4.88
C SER A 12 2.26 12.99 -4.21
N SER A 13 1.67 12.02 -4.90
CA SER A 13 0.54 11.23 -4.42
C SER A 13 0.87 9.74 -4.43
N LEU A 14 0.60 9.05 -3.32
CA LEU A 14 0.78 7.61 -3.24
C LEU A 14 -0.41 6.89 -2.64
N LEU A 15 -0.63 5.65 -3.13
CA LEU A 15 -1.62 4.74 -2.59
C LEU A 15 -0.91 3.59 -1.84
N VAL A 16 -1.29 3.37 -0.59
CA VAL A 16 -0.88 2.20 0.18
C VAL A 16 -1.99 1.17 0.12
N VAL A 17 -1.69 0.02 -0.45
CA VAL A 17 -2.60 -1.13 -0.52
C VAL A 17 -2.30 -2.05 0.65
N GLY A 18 -3.24 -2.09 1.61
CA GLY A 18 -3.11 -2.82 2.87
C GLY A 18 -2.67 -1.94 4.04
N ALA A 19 -3.46 -1.95 5.12
CA ALA A 19 -3.19 -1.28 6.38
C ALA A 19 -2.92 -2.31 7.51
N GLY A 20 -2.38 -3.47 7.15
CA GLY A 20 -1.91 -4.52 8.05
C GLY A 20 -0.53 -4.23 8.64
N GLY A 21 0.25 -5.26 8.95
CA GLY A 21 1.57 -5.10 9.60
C GLY A 21 2.54 -4.22 8.82
N LEU A 22 2.66 -4.41 7.49
CA LEU A 22 3.52 -3.58 6.63
C LEU A 22 2.97 -2.15 6.49
N GLY A 23 1.65 -2.01 6.22
CA GLY A 23 1.00 -0.71 6.12
C GLY A 23 1.14 0.12 7.40
N CYS A 24 0.91 -0.48 8.56
CA CYS A 24 1.11 0.16 9.86
C CYS A 24 2.55 0.66 10.07
N ALA A 25 3.54 -0.08 9.54
CA ALA A 25 4.94 0.31 9.68
C ALA A 25 5.31 1.50 8.78
N ILE A 26 4.79 1.57 7.55
CA ILE A 26 5.22 2.59 6.57
C ILE A 26 4.40 3.88 6.62
N LEU A 27 3.10 3.82 6.90
CA LEU A 27 2.19 4.97 6.85
C LEU A 27 2.64 6.16 7.69
N PRO A 28 3.10 6.00 8.96
CA PRO A 28 3.58 7.12 9.76
C PRO A 28 4.79 7.81 9.16
N TYR A 29 5.72 7.05 8.57
CA TYR A 29 6.92 7.61 7.93
C TYR A 29 6.61 8.35 6.64
N LEU A 30 5.64 7.87 5.85
CA LEU A 30 5.19 8.57 4.64
C LEU A 30 4.56 9.93 4.99
N ALA A 31 3.67 9.95 5.99
CA ALA A 31 3.07 11.18 6.47
C ALA A 31 4.12 12.16 7.04
N ALA A 32 5.04 11.65 7.87
CA ALA A 32 6.10 12.47 8.47
C ALA A 32 7.10 13.01 7.44
N SER A 33 7.30 12.31 6.31
CA SER A 33 8.19 12.78 5.22
C SER A 33 7.62 13.96 4.43
N GLY A 34 6.34 14.27 4.59
CA GLY A 34 5.67 15.39 3.92
C GLY A 34 5.18 15.06 2.51
N ILE A 35 4.77 13.82 2.28
CA ILE A 35 3.99 13.46 1.08
C ILE A 35 2.68 14.25 1.07
N GLY A 36 2.34 14.84 -0.08
CA GLY A 36 1.17 15.72 -0.15
C GLY A 36 -0.16 14.98 -0.11
N ARG A 37 -0.25 13.80 -0.72
CA ARG A 37 -1.48 12.99 -0.74
C ARG A 37 -1.17 11.51 -0.51
N ILE A 38 -1.90 10.88 0.41
CA ILE A 38 -1.80 9.46 0.73
C ILE A 38 -3.19 8.83 0.62
N GLY A 39 -3.34 7.86 -0.28
CA GLY A 39 -4.49 6.95 -0.30
C GLY A 39 -4.22 5.73 0.56
N ILE A 40 -5.23 5.22 1.25
CA ILE A 40 -5.17 3.99 2.03
C ILE A 40 -6.35 3.12 1.64
N ILE A 41 -6.08 1.93 1.11
CA ILE A 41 -7.13 0.95 0.78
C ILE A 41 -6.94 -0.31 1.61
N ASP A 42 -7.96 -0.64 2.40
CA ASP A 42 -8.04 -1.86 3.19
C ASP A 42 -9.51 -2.11 3.58
N GLY A 43 -10.04 -3.29 3.25
CA GLY A 43 -11.42 -3.68 3.56
C GLY A 43 -11.58 -4.37 4.92
N ASP A 44 -10.48 -4.66 5.61
CA ASP A 44 -10.52 -5.36 6.89
C ASP A 44 -10.90 -4.45 8.06
N ARG A 45 -11.36 -5.14 9.12
CA ARG A 45 -11.53 -4.54 10.45
C ARG A 45 -10.40 -4.92 11.37
N ILE A 46 -10.17 -4.08 12.37
CA ILE A 46 -9.17 -4.31 13.42
C ILE A 46 -9.64 -5.49 14.27
N GLU A 47 -8.74 -6.44 14.49
CA GLU A 47 -8.95 -7.62 15.32
C GLU A 47 -7.90 -7.68 16.44
N GLU A 48 -8.28 -8.17 17.61
CA GLU A 48 -7.39 -8.33 18.77
C GLU A 48 -6.13 -9.13 18.41
N SER A 49 -6.30 -10.21 17.63
CA SER A 49 -5.22 -11.08 17.14
C SER A 49 -4.15 -10.38 16.31
N ASN A 50 -4.41 -9.17 15.84
CA ASN A 50 -3.51 -8.40 14.98
C ASN A 50 -2.70 -7.34 15.72
N LEU A 51 -3.13 -6.93 16.92
CA LEU A 51 -2.57 -5.77 17.64
C LEU A 51 -1.08 -5.90 17.97
N HIS A 52 -0.56 -7.12 18.14
CA HIS A 52 0.85 -7.37 18.42
C HIS A 52 1.81 -6.90 17.32
N ARG A 53 1.33 -6.66 16.08
CA ARG A 53 2.13 -6.21 14.94
C ARG A 53 1.53 -5.03 14.16
N GLN A 54 0.29 -4.65 14.45
CA GLN A 54 -0.41 -3.53 13.79
C GLN A 54 -0.48 -2.35 14.76
N VAL A 55 0.69 -1.75 14.99
CA VAL A 55 0.93 -0.77 16.06
C VAL A 55 0.24 0.59 15.90
N LEU A 56 -0.44 0.82 14.77
CA LEU A 56 -1.29 2.02 14.59
C LEU A 56 -2.61 1.95 15.35
N TYR A 57 -2.99 0.75 15.83
CA TYR A 57 -4.30 0.49 16.42
C TYR A 57 -4.18 0.11 17.88
N GLY A 58 -5.19 0.52 18.68
CA GLY A 58 -5.37 0.13 20.07
C GLY A 58 -6.57 -0.79 20.26
N ALA A 59 -6.69 -1.35 21.45
CA ALA A 59 -7.78 -2.26 21.81
C ALA A 59 -9.18 -1.61 21.70
N GLU A 60 -9.28 -0.32 21.93
CA GLU A 60 -10.51 0.48 21.81
C GLU A 60 -11.02 0.60 20.36
N GLN A 61 -10.18 0.29 19.37
CA GLN A 61 -10.50 0.38 17.94
C GLN A 61 -10.89 -0.97 17.34
N ILE A 62 -10.94 -2.05 18.14
CA ILE A 62 -11.36 -3.38 17.65
C ILE A 62 -12.74 -3.30 17.01
N GLY A 63 -12.87 -3.85 15.80
CA GLY A 63 -14.09 -3.84 14.99
C GLY A 63 -14.24 -2.65 14.06
N LEU A 64 -13.43 -1.58 14.18
CA LEU A 64 -13.41 -0.45 13.27
C LEU A 64 -12.61 -0.79 12.01
N PHE A 65 -12.81 -0.05 10.91
CA PHE A 65 -12.09 -0.27 9.65
C PHE A 65 -10.61 0.16 9.77
N LYS A 66 -9.70 -0.73 9.35
CA LYS A 66 -8.24 -0.47 9.39
C LYS A 66 -7.86 0.78 8.59
N ALA A 67 -8.39 0.94 7.38
CA ALA A 67 -8.05 2.09 6.52
C ALA A 67 -8.43 3.43 7.19
N LYS A 68 -9.60 3.50 7.83
CA LYS A 68 -10.06 4.71 8.51
C LYS A 68 -9.21 5.04 9.73
N GLU A 69 -8.98 4.06 10.59
CA GLU A 69 -8.20 4.25 11.82
C GLU A 69 -6.73 4.57 11.53
N ALA A 70 -6.15 3.96 10.49
CA ALA A 70 -4.82 4.32 10.01
C ALA A 70 -4.77 5.79 9.54
N ALA A 71 -5.76 6.23 8.77
CA ALA A 71 -5.87 7.62 8.32
C ALA A 71 -5.93 8.59 9.50
N ASP A 72 -6.78 8.32 10.49
CA ASP A 72 -6.92 9.16 11.67
C ASP A 72 -5.63 9.20 12.51
N SER A 73 -4.90 8.08 12.56
CA SER A 73 -3.62 8.00 13.26
C SER A 73 -2.54 8.85 12.58
N ILE A 74 -2.36 8.72 11.26
CA ILE A 74 -1.32 9.49 10.55
C ILE A 74 -1.67 10.97 10.41
N PHE A 75 -2.96 11.34 10.35
CA PHE A 75 -3.40 12.73 10.35
C PHE A 75 -3.00 13.48 11.63
N LYS A 76 -3.01 12.79 12.78
CA LYS A 76 -2.51 13.35 14.04
C LYS A 76 -1.01 13.66 14.01
N ASN A 77 -0.25 12.91 13.20
CA ASN A 77 1.20 13.12 13.05
C ASN A 77 1.52 14.27 12.09
N ASN A 78 0.73 14.41 11.01
CA ASN A 78 0.88 15.48 10.03
C ASN A 78 -0.48 15.83 9.42
N SER A 79 -1.05 16.95 9.82
CA SER A 79 -2.36 17.43 9.33
C SER A 79 -2.30 18.09 7.94
N ASP A 80 -1.12 18.32 7.39
CA ASP A 80 -0.95 18.92 6.05
C ASP A 80 -1.09 17.89 4.92
N VAL A 81 -1.13 16.58 5.25
CA VAL A 81 -1.30 15.51 4.28
C VAL A 81 -2.77 15.35 3.94
N GLU A 82 -3.10 15.40 2.64
CA GLU A 82 -4.42 14.98 2.16
C GLU A 82 -4.54 13.46 2.22
N ILE A 83 -5.53 12.94 2.95
CA ILE A 83 -5.71 11.49 3.11
C ILE A 83 -7.01 11.04 2.46
N LEU A 84 -6.92 10.08 1.54
CA LEU A 84 -8.06 9.43 0.90
C LEU A 84 -8.22 8.01 1.47
N VAL A 85 -9.41 7.69 1.95
CA VAL A 85 -9.71 6.41 2.61
C VAL A 85 -10.66 5.59 1.75
N PHE A 86 -10.28 4.32 1.50
CA PHE A 86 -11.08 3.34 0.80
C PHE A 86 -11.32 2.15 1.74
N GLU A 87 -12.49 2.10 2.37
CA GLU A 87 -12.90 1.02 3.28
C GLU A 87 -13.43 -0.19 2.50
N GLU A 88 -12.65 -0.64 1.52
CA GLU A 88 -12.99 -1.73 0.63
C GLU A 88 -11.76 -2.56 0.25
N PHE A 89 -11.98 -3.79 -0.20
CA PHE A 89 -10.91 -4.61 -0.75
C PHE A 89 -10.54 -4.17 -2.16
N LEU A 90 -9.23 -4.17 -2.45
CA LEU A 90 -8.76 -4.02 -3.82
C LEU A 90 -9.18 -5.23 -4.64
N THR A 91 -9.69 -4.97 -5.83
CA THR A 91 -10.15 -5.96 -6.80
C THR A 91 -9.73 -5.54 -8.21
N GLN A 92 -9.77 -6.47 -9.16
CA GLN A 92 -9.55 -6.14 -10.58
C GLN A 92 -10.53 -5.07 -11.12
N LYS A 93 -11.73 -4.96 -10.51
CA LYS A 93 -12.79 -4.03 -10.98
C LYS A 93 -12.53 -2.60 -10.55
N ASN A 94 -12.04 -2.38 -9.31
CA ASN A 94 -11.83 -1.04 -8.75
C ASN A 94 -10.39 -0.53 -8.90
N ALA A 95 -9.42 -1.43 -9.08
CA ALA A 95 -7.99 -1.08 -9.12
C ALA A 95 -7.65 0.00 -10.16
N ASN A 96 -8.15 -0.12 -11.40
CA ASN A 96 -7.83 0.82 -12.46
C ASN A 96 -8.32 2.25 -12.14
N GLN A 97 -9.53 2.38 -11.59
CA GLN A 97 -10.09 3.68 -11.21
C GLN A 97 -9.30 4.29 -10.04
N ILE A 98 -9.08 3.52 -8.98
CA ILE A 98 -8.39 4.00 -7.78
C ILE A 98 -6.94 4.39 -8.10
N PHE A 99 -6.20 3.53 -8.82
CA PHE A 99 -4.78 3.79 -9.12
C PHE A 99 -4.56 4.99 -10.03
N SER A 100 -5.54 5.36 -10.84
CA SER A 100 -5.42 6.51 -11.77
C SER A 100 -5.07 7.80 -11.05
N ASP A 101 -5.50 7.98 -9.81
CA ASP A 101 -5.38 9.21 -9.03
C ASP A 101 -4.05 9.33 -8.27
N PHE A 102 -3.15 8.33 -8.36
CA PHE A 102 -1.90 8.30 -7.61
C PHE A 102 -0.68 8.11 -8.53
N ASP A 103 0.45 8.71 -8.15
CA ASP A 103 1.71 8.63 -8.91
C ASP A 103 2.46 7.31 -8.64
N LEU A 104 2.34 6.77 -7.43
CA LEU A 104 3.06 5.60 -6.96
C LEU A 104 2.14 4.72 -6.13
N ILE A 105 2.26 3.41 -6.31
CA ILE A 105 1.53 2.41 -5.53
C ILE A 105 2.50 1.69 -4.59
N LEU A 106 2.10 1.48 -3.33
CA LEU A 106 2.84 0.68 -2.36
C LEU A 106 2.04 -0.58 -2.04
N ASP A 107 2.62 -1.73 -2.35
CA ASP A 107 2.08 -3.04 -1.98
C ASP A 107 2.52 -3.38 -0.56
N ALA A 108 1.58 -3.26 0.38
CA ALA A 108 1.73 -3.65 1.78
C ALA A 108 0.83 -4.86 2.12
N THR A 109 0.45 -5.65 1.10
CA THR A 109 -0.41 -6.82 1.26
C THR A 109 0.38 -8.10 1.52
N ASP A 110 -0.28 -9.09 2.11
CA ASP A 110 0.20 -10.47 2.25
C ASP A 110 -0.51 -11.44 1.28
N ASN A 111 -1.32 -10.92 0.34
CA ASN A 111 -2.13 -11.69 -0.59
C ASN A 111 -1.51 -11.72 -1.99
N LEU A 112 -1.07 -12.92 -2.41
CA LEU A 112 -0.42 -13.12 -3.70
C LEU A 112 -1.31 -12.73 -4.90
N PHE A 113 -2.62 -13.06 -4.84
CA PHE A 113 -3.55 -12.70 -5.92
C PHE A 113 -3.67 -11.18 -6.08
N ILE A 114 -3.81 -10.46 -4.97
CA ILE A 114 -3.88 -8.99 -4.98
C ILE A 114 -2.59 -8.38 -5.52
N ARG A 115 -1.45 -8.97 -5.25
CA ARG A 115 -0.15 -8.53 -5.78
C ARG A 115 -0.10 -8.59 -7.31
N TYR A 116 -0.67 -9.63 -7.92
CA TYR A 116 -0.81 -9.68 -9.38
C TYR A 116 -1.79 -8.63 -9.91
N VAL A 117 -2.87 -8.36 -9.19
CA VAL A 117 -3.80 -7.26 -9.54
C VAL A 117 -3.08 -5.91 -9.52
N ILE A 118 -2.26 -5.66 -8.48
CA ILE A 118 -1.44 -4.44 -8.37
C ILE A 118 -0.49 -4.35 -9.57
N ASN A 119 0.29 -5.41 -9.83
CA ASN A 119 1.23 -5.46 -10.93
C ASN A 119 0.57 -5.14 -12.27
N ASP A 120 -0.48 -5.88 -12.61
CA ASP A 120 -1.14 -5.78 -13.92
C ASP A 120 -1.77 -4.40 -14.13
N THR A 121 -2.34 -3.83 -13.06
CA THR A 121 -2.90 -2.48 -13.10
C THR A 121 -1.80 -1.43 -13.26
N CYS A 122 -0.69 -1.56 -12.53
CA CYS A 122 0.46 -0.64 -12.64
C CYS A 122 1.10 -0.70 -14.02
N VAL A 123 1.29 -1.89 -14.60
CA VAL A 123 1.79 -2.05 -15.97
C VAL A 123 0.84 -1.37 -16.96
N LYS A 124 -0.46 -1.63 -16.87
CA LYS A 124 -1.49 -1.03 -17.74
C LYS A 124 -1.51 0.50 -17.68
N LEU A 125 -1.35 1.08 -16.49
CA LEU A 125 -1.36 2.52 -16.26
C LEU A 125 0.03 3.17 -16.39
N ASN A 126 1.07 2.38 -16.70
CA ASN A 126 2.46 2.81 -16.73
C ASN A 126 2.90 3.53 -15.45
N LYS A 127 2.53 2.95 -14.30
CA LYS A 127 2.86 3.48 -12.97
C LYS A 127 3.85 2.55 -12.27
N PRO A 128 4.85 3.09 -11.57
CA PRO A 128 5.71 2.27 -10.73
C PRO A 128 4.96 1.79 -9.48
N PHE A 129 5.41 0.67 -8.93
CA PHE A 129 5.00 0.29 -7.58
C PHE A 129 6.15 -0.24 -6.74
N VAL A 130 6.08 0.01 -5.45
CA VAL A 130 7.01 -0.52 -4.46
C VAL A 130 6.38 -1.77 -3.87
N TYR A 131 7.09 -2.87 -3.99
CA TYR A 131 6.72 -4.17 -3.43
C TYR A 131 7.38 -4.38 -2.09
N GLY A 132 6.61 -4.80 -1.10
CA GLY A 132 7.09 -5.25 0.20
C GLY A 132 6.49 -6.60 0.59
N SER A 133 7.31 -7.50 1.14
CA SER A 133 6.84 -8.79 1.61
C SER A 133 7.72 -9.29 2.76
N ILE A 134 7.09 -9.98 3.70
CA ILE A 134 7.77 -10.65 4.81
C ILE A 134 7.27 -12.09 4.86
N HIS A 135 8.21 -13.03 4.91
CA HIS A 135 7.92 -14.44 5.14
C HIS A 135 8.92 -15.00 6.14
N GLN A 136 8.43 -15.47 7.29
CA GLN A 136 9.27 -15.94 8.41
C GLN A 136 10.30 -14.87 8.83
N PHE A 137 11.60 -15.13 8.60
CA PHE A 137 12.71 -14.24 8.93
C PHE A 137 13.32 -13.56 7.68
N GLN A 138 12.62 -13.59 6.55
CA GLN A 138 13.07 -12.99 5.30
C GLN A 138 12.13 -11.86 4.91
N GLY A 139 12.71 -10.71 4.55
CA GLY A 139 12.01 -9.58 3.96
C GLY A 139 12.48 -9.35 2.53
N GLN A 140 11.55 -8.95 1.67
CA GLN A 140 11.83 -8.56 0.30
C GLN A 140 11.27 -7.16 0.05
N VAL A 141 12.04 -6.32 -0.62
CA VAL A 141 11.62 -5.00 -1.10
C VAL A 141 12.14 -4.81 -2.51
N SER A 142 11.30 -4.33 -3.40
CA SER A 142 11.71 -3.98 -4.77
C SER A 142 10.85 -2.86 -5.33
N VAL A 143 11.32 -2.25 -6.42
CA VAL A 143 10.53 -1.31 -7.22
C VAL A 143 10.32 -1.92 -8.60
N PHE A 144 9.08 -2.01 -9.03
CA PHE A 144 8.69 -2.58 -10.31
C PHE A 144 8.10 -1.52 -11.24
N ASN A 145 8.16 -1.80 -12.53
CA ASN A 145 7.62 -0.94 -13.59
C ASN A 145 8.12 0.51 -13.55
N TYR A 146 9.35 0.72 -13.07
CA TYR A 146 9.98 2.04 -12.99
C TYR A 146 10.95 2.25 -14.13
N GLN A 147 10.75 3.32 -14.94
CA GLN A 147 11.62 3.71 -16.07
C GLN A 147 11.94 2.56 -17.05
N GLY A 148 10.95 1.74 -17.40
CA GLY A 148 11.12 0.59 -18.28
C GLY A 148 11.78 -0.63 -17.63
N GLY A 149 11.93 -0.63 -16.31
CA GLY A 149 12.36 -1.80 -15.53
C GLY A 149 11.33 -2.93 -15.54
N PRO A 150 11.67 -4.09 -14.98
CA PRO A 150 10.83 -5.28 -15.00
C PRO A 150 9.52 -5.06 -14.22
N SER A 151 8.50 -5.79 -14.64
CA SER A 151 7.27 -5.97 -13.86
C SER A 151 7.47 -7.06 -12.79
N TYR A 152 6.54 -7.18 -11.86
CA TYR A 152 6.55 -8.27 -10.87
C TYR A 152 6.47 -9.64 -11.55
N ARG A 153 5.67 -9.77 -12.62
CA ARG A 153 5.53 -11.03 -13.38
C ARG A 153 6.79 -11.48 -14.10
N ASP A 154 7.69 -10.56 -14.46
CA ASP A 154 8.97 -10.91 -15.10
C ASP A 154 9.92 -11.62 -14.12
N ILE A 155 9.81 -11.33 -12.82
CA ILE A 155 10.64 -11.94 -11.77
C ILE A 155 9.92 -13.10 -11.08
N PHE A 156 8.61 -12.96 -10.87
CA PHE A 156 7.75 -13.94 -10.22
C PHE A 156 6.58 -14.30 -11.16
N PRO A 157 6.83 -15.15 -12.19
CA PRO A 157 5.77 -15.58 -13.08
C PRO A 157 4.70 -16.35 -12.31
N GLU A 158 3.44 -16.15 -12.67
CA GLU A 158 2.34 -16.93 -12.12
C GLU A 158 2.52 -18.38 -12.56
N GLU A 159 2.83 -19.27 -11.62
CA GLU A 159 2.88 -20.68 -11.90
C GLU A 159 1.49 -21.13 -12.37
N ASN A 160 1.41 -21.62 -13.62
CA ASN A 160 0.24 -22.32 -14.07
C ASN A 160 0.05 -23.52 -13.11
N GLN A 161 -0.87 -23.40 -12.19
CA GLN A 161 -1.39 -24.54 -11.46
C GLN A 161 -2.13 -25.43 -12.49
N SER A 162 -1.34 -26.18 -13.27
CA SER A 162 -1.86 -27.35 -13.95
C SER A 162 -2.38 -28.27 -12.86
N ALA A 163 -3.70 -28.41 -12.82
CA ALA A 163 -4.35 -29.32 -11.90
C ALA A 163 -3.63 -30.66 -11.93
N PRO A 164 -3.32 -31.26 -10.77
CA PRO A 164 -2.84 -32.62 -10.75
C PRO A 164 -3.95 -33.52 -11.35
N ASN A 165 -3.58 -34.28 -12.36
CA ASN A 165 -4.40 -35.38 -12.93
C ASN A 165 -4.76 -36.41 -11.85
#